data_5bcaf2c33051444a9357b9591e473817
#
_entry.id   5bcaf2c33051444a9357b9591e473817
#
_cell.length_a   1.000
_cell.length_b   1.000
_cell.length_c   1.000
_cell.angle_alpha   90.00
_cell.angle_beta   90.00
_cell.angle_gamma   90.00
#
_symmetry.space_group_name_H-M   'P 1'
#
loop_
_entity.id
_entity.type
_entity.pdbx_description
1 polymer ?
#
loop_
_entity_poly.entity_id
_entity_poly.type
_entity_poly.pdbx_seq_one_letter_code
_entity_poly.pdbx_strand_id
1 'polypeptide(L)'
;MPKIDIGAILRKKAPRLARWIPRPAISWLRRTIHEKEINHILEHYWNLPPQEFIRACFREWQVTYSIEGLEKLDPKRRYIFASNHPFGGMDGMMLADKLIDRFGDARVVVNDLLMHLEPLRPLWIPVNKPTPASSTRSSSASGRS
;
A
#
# COMPACT_ATOMS: atom_id res chain seq x y z
N MET A 1 1.63 -17.18 -11.06
CA MET A 1 0.83 -16.43 -10.07
C MET A 1 1.76 -15.51 -9.31
N PRO A 2 1.43 -14.23 -9.13
CA PRO A 2 2.29 -13.30 -8.41
C PRO A 2 2.31 -13.67 -6.92
N LYS A 3 3.49 -14.10 -6.44
CA LYS A 3 3.74 -14.28 -5.01
C LYS A 3 4.50 -13.08 -4.48
N ILE A 4 4.10 -12.59 -3.32
CA ILE A 4 4.85 -11.55 -2.63
C ILE A 4 5.99 -12.22 -1.87
N ASP A 5 7.21 -11.89 -2.23
CA ASP A 5 8.43 -12.21 -1.46
C ASP A 5 9.00 -10.91 -0.88
N ILE A 6 8.72 -10.68 0.39
CA ILE A 6 9.19 -9.49 1.12
C ILE A 6 10.71 -9.41 1.12
N GLY A 7 11.40 -10.56 1.19
CA GLY A 7 12.85 -10.59 1.11
C GLY A 7 13.39 -10.15 -0.26
N ALA A 8 12.72 -10.53 -1.34
CA ALA A 8 13.09 -10.10 -2.69
C ALA A 8 12.81 -8.61 -2.91
N ILE A 9 11.67 -8.12 -2.42
CA ILE A 9 11.30 -6.70 -2.50
C ILE A 9 12.30 -5.84 -1.71
N LEU A 10 12.68 -6.28 -0.51
CA LEU A 10 13.65 -5.57 0.32
C LEU A 10 15.03 -5.52 -0.33
N ARG A 11 15.48 -6.62 -0.93
CA ARG A 11 16.74 -6.67 -1.69
C ARG A 11 16.72 -5.72 -2.88
N LYS A 12 15.60 -5.61 -3.56
CA LYS A 12 15.46 -4.73 -4.73
C LYS A 12 15.42 -3.24 -4.35
N LYS A 13 14.68 -2.87 -3.29
CA LYS A 13 14.48 -1.48 -2.89
C LYS A 13 15.57 -0.91 -1.97
N ALA A 14 16.22 -1.74 -1.17
CA ALA A 14 17.25 -1.33 -0.23
C ALA A 14 18.42 -2.35 -0.18
N PRO A 15 19.18 -2.51 -1.27
CA PRO A 15 20.19 -3.56 -1.37
C PRO A 15 21.30 -3.42 -0.32
N ARG A 16 21.66 -2.19 0.04
CA ARG A 16 22.64 -1.92 1.10
C ARG A 16 22.12 -2.34 2.48
N LEU A 17 20.87 -2.03 2.78
CA LEU A 17 20.23 -2.38 4.05
C LEU A 17 19.96 -3.89 4.15
N ALA A 18 19.48 -4.51 3.06
CA ALA A 18 19.19 -5.95 3.00
C ALA A 18 20.43 -6.81 3.24
N ARG A 19 21.62 -6.31 2.93
CA ARG A 19 22.91 -7.01 3.17
C ARG A 19 23.28 -7.06 4.66
N TRP A 20 22.81 -6.08 5.44
CA TRP A 20 23.09 -5.96 6.88
C TRP A 20 22.01 -6.55 7.78
N ILE A 21 20.82 -6.85 7.22
CA ILE A 21 19.72 -7.41 8.00
C ILE A 21 19.96 -8.91 8.22
N PRO A 22 20.08 -9.36 9.48
CA PRO A 22 20.25 -10.78 9.78
C PRO A 22 19.04 -11.60 9.29
N ARG A 23 19.28 -12.85 8.87
CA ARG A 23 18.21 -13.77 8.45
C ARG A 23 17.05 -13.89 9.46
N PRO A 24 17.28 -13.90 10.78
CA PRO A 24 16.21 -13.93 11.77
C PRO A 24 15.29 -12.71 11.70
N ALA A 25 15.85 -11.53 11.44
CA ALA A 25 15.05 -10.30 11.33
C ALA A 25 14.16 -10.30 10.07
N ILE A 26 14.64 -10.85 8.96
CA ILE A 26 13.80 -11.04 7.76
C ILE A 26 12.70 -12.06 8.04
N SER A 27 13.01 -13.13 8.76
CA SER A 27 12.03 -14.15 9.15
C SER A 27 10.97 -13.58 10.10
N TRP A 28 11.39 -12.75 11.05
CA TRP A 28 10.48 -12.03 11.93
C TRP A 28 9.58 -11.06 11.15
N LEU A 29 10.15 -10.29 10.20
CA LEU A 29 9.39 -9.36 9.37
C LEU A 29 8.34 -10.09 8.50
N ARG A 30 8.71 -11.21 7.87
CA ARG A 30 7.79 -12.06 7.11
C ARG A 30 6.63 -12.57 7.98
N ARG A 31 6.92 -12.95 9.22
CA ARG A 31 5.92 -13.41 10.18
C ARG A 31 5.01 -12.27 10.63
N THR A 32 5.56 -11.09 10.89
CA THR A 32 4.80 -9.91 11.33
C THR A 32 3.86 -9.38 10.23
N ILE A 33 4.27 -9.50 8.97
CA ILE A 33 3.45 -9.06 7.81
C ILE A 33 2.51 -10.17 7.34
N HIS A 34 2.50 -11.33 7.97
CA HIS A 34 1.65 -12.46 7.57
C HIS A 34 1.81 -12.83 6.08
N GLU A 35 3.06 -12.87 5.59
CA GLU A 35 3.39 -13.14 4.17
C GLU A 35 2.70 -14.41 3.63
N LYS A 36 2.59 -15.45 4.46
CA LYS A 36 1.95 -16.70 4.06
C LYS A 36 0.46 -16.53 3.84
N GLU A 37 -0.21 -15.83 4.74
CA GLU A 37 -1.65 -15.56 4.67
C GLU A 37 -1.98 -14.66 3.48
N ILE A 38 -1.18 -13.62 3.24
CA ILE A 38 -1.34 -12.76 2.06
C ILE A 38 -1.15 -13.57 0.77
N ASN A 39 -0.14 -14.43 0.70
CA ASN A 39 0.09 -15.26 -0.48
C ASN A 39 -1.03 -16.29 -0.69
N HIS A 40 -1.57 -16.85 0.39
CA HIS A 40 -2.74 -17.74 0.33
C HIS A 40 -3.96 -17.01 -0.25
N ILE A 41 -4.24 -15.81 0.23
CA ILE A 41 -5.34 -14.97 -0.27
C ILE A 41 -5.11 -14.62 -1.76
N LEU A 42 -3.89 -14.22 -2.13
CA LEU A 42 -3.55 -13.92 -3.51
C LEU A 42 -3.71 -15.14 -4.43
N GLU A 43 -3.37 -16.35 -3.98
CA GLU A 43 -3.52 -17.55 -4.78
C GLU A 43 -5.00 -17.88 -5.09
N HIS A 44 -5.90 -17.60 -4.14
CA HIS A 44 -7.32 -17.95 -4.29
C HIS A 44 -8.17 -16.83 -4.90
N TYR A 45 -7.80 -15.57 -4.67
CA TYR A 45 -8.65 -14.42 -4.94
C TYR A 45 -8.04 -13.39 -5.91
N TRP A 46 -6.90 -13.67 -6.50
CA TRP A 46 -6.17 -12.70 -7.33
C TRP A 46 -6.93 -12.15 -8.54
N ASN A 47 -7.93 -12.90 -9.04
CA ASN A 47 -8.77 -12.54 -10.17
C ASN A 47 -10.00 -11.70 -9.80
N LEU A 48 -10.24 -11.48 -8.52
CA LEU A 48 -11.41 -10.73 -8.09
C LEU A 48 -11.25 -9.23 -8.39
N PRO A 49 -12.37 -8.54 -8.67
CA PRO A 49 -12.39 -7.08 -8.68
C PRO A 49 -11.89 -6.53 -7.34
N PRO A 50 -11.31 -5.31 -7.32
CA PRO A 50 -10.66 -4.78 -6.12
C PRO A 50 -11.51 -4.82 -4.86
N GLN A 51 -12.78 -4.42 -4.95
CA GLN A 51 -13.68 -4.42 -3.80
C GLN A 51 -13.99 -5.83 -3.29
N GLU A 52 -14.22 -6.77 -4.20
CA GLU A 52 -14.48 -8.16 -3.84
C GLU A 52 -13.24 -8.81 -3.23
N PHE A 53 -12.05 -8.47 -3.73
CA PHE A 53 -10.78 -8.90 -3.15
C PHE A 53 -10.63 -8.39 -1.71
N ILE A 54 -10.91 -7.10 -1.46
CA ILE A 54 -10.91 -6.52 -0.11
C ILE A 54 -11.84 -7.32 0.81
N ARG A 55 -13.06 -7.57 0.37
CA ARG A 55 -14.06 -8.31 1.14
C ARG A 55 -13.66 -9.76 1.38
N ALA A 56 -13.00 -10.41 0.42
CA ALA A 56 -12.44 -11.74 0.58
C ALA A 56 -11.34 -11.75 1.67
N CYS A 57 -10.42 -10.78 1.64
CA CYS A 57 -9.40 -10.62 2.68
C CYS A 57 -10.02 -10.53 4.07
N PHE A 58 -11.03 -9.68 4.26
CA PHE A 58 -11.64 -9.50 5.58
C PHE A 58 -12.44 -10.72 6.03
N ARG A 59 -13.04 -11.48 5.11
CA ARG A 59 -13.66 -12.77 5.44
C ARG A 59 -12.63 -13.79 5.94
N GLU A 60 -11.50 -13.93 5.25
CA GLU A 60 -10.42 -14.84 5.66
C GLU A 60 -9.84 -14.45 7.02
N TRP A 61 -9.69 -13.16 7.27
CA TRP A 61 -9.19 -12.67 8.57
C TRP A 61 -10.25 -12.62 9.67
N GLN A 62 -11.50 -12.96 9.37
CA GLN A 62 -12.64 -12.89 10.28
C GLN A 62 -12.82 -11.49 10.91
N VAL A 63 -12.51 -10.46 10.12
CA VAL A 63 -12.62 -9.06 10.54
C VAL A 63 -13.95 -8.48 10.04
N THR A 64 -14.71 -7.92 10.97
CA THR A 64 -15.89 -7.11 10.67
C THR A 64 -15.62 -5.66 10.97
N TYR A 65 -16.17 -4.75 10.18
CA TYR A 65 -15.96 -3.32 10.33
C TYR A 65 -17.20 -2.54 9.89
N SER A 66 -17.37 -1.36 10.49
CA SER A 66 -18.38 -0.38 10.12
C SER A 66 -17.77 1.00 10.09
N ILE A 67 -18.36 1.90 9.31
CA ILE A 67 -18.01 3.32 9.28
C ILE A 67 -19.29 4.10 9.48
N GLU A 68 -19.29 4.96 10.46
CA GLU A 68 -20.41 5.86 10.77
C GLU A 68 -20.18 7.23 10.12
N GLY A 69 -21.26 7.89 9.74
CA GLY A 69 -21.23 9.26 9.24
C GLY A 69 -21.13 9.39 7.72
N LEU A 70 -20.78 8.32 6.97
CA LEU A 70 -20.75 8.36 5.52
C LEU A 70 -22.14 8.66 4.91
N GLU A 71 -23.19 8.25 5.57
CA GLU A 71 -24.57 8.49 5.15
C GLU A 71 -24.95 9.99 5.10
N LYS A 72 -24.23 10.85 5.83
CA LYS A 72 -24.41 12.30 5.88
C LYS A 72 -23.79 13.00 4.66
N LEU A 73 -22.96 12.31 3.91
CA LEU A 73 -22.28 12.88 2.76
C LEU A 73 -23.12 12.70 1.48
N ASP A 74 -23.14 13.73 0.64
CA ASP A 74 -23.82 13.68 -0.65
C ASP A 74 -23.04 12.77 -1.62
N PRO A 75 -23.60 11.64 -2.11
CA PRO A 75 -22.89 10.71 -2.97
C PRO A 75 -22.55 11.29 -4.36
N LYS A 76 -23.14 12.41 -4.75
CA LYS A 76 -22.85 13.09 -6.03
C LYS A 76 -21.64 14.02 -5.96
N ARG A 77 -21.11 14.28 -4.77
CA ARG A 77 -19.93 15.14 -4.57
C ARG A 77 -18.64 14.34 -4.53
N ARG A 78 -17.54 15.02 -4.78
CA ARG A 78 -16.20 14.49 -4.62
C ARG A 78 -15.62 14.90 -3.27
N TYR A 79 -14.95 13.98 -2.60
CA TYR A 79 -14.36 14.18 -1.29
C TYR A 79 -12.92 13.69 -1.28
N ILE A 80 -12.12 14.30 -0.41
CA ILE A 80 -10.82 13.80 -0.01
C ILE A 80 -10.94 13.37 1.44
N PHE A 81 -10.64 12.10 1.70
CA PHE A 81 -10.65 11.54 3.05
C PHE A 81 -9.22 11.44 3.55
N ALA A 82 -9.00 11.88 4.78
CA ALA A 82 -7.75 11.71 5.49
C ALA A 82 -8.03 11.04 6.84
N SER A 83 -7.28 10.00 7.16
CA SER A 83 -7.40 9.30 8.42
C SER A 83 -6.03 8.90 8.95
N ASN A 84 -5.91 8.77 10.27
CA ASN A 84 -4.86 7.95 10.84
C ASN A 84 -5.11 6.48 10.46
N HIS A 85 -4.04 5.69 10.35
CA HIS A 85 -4.16 4.28 9.99
C HIS A 85 -3.24 3.40 10.85
N PRO A 86 -3.62 3.18 12.11
CA PRO A 86 -2.82 2.41 13.07
C PRO A 86 -2.63 0.94 12.65
N PHE A 87 -3.57 0.38 11.89
CA PHE A 87 -3.50 -0.98 11.36
C PHE A 87 -2.91 -1.05 9.94
N GLY A 88 -2.33 0.05 9.45
CA GLY A 88 -1.64 0.11 8.17
C GLY A 88 -2.56 -0.10 6.96
N GLY A 89 -2.23 -1.07 6.09
CA GLY A 89 -2.98 -1.32 4.86
C GLY A 89 -4.45 -1.72 5.07
N MET A 90 -4.78 -2.31 6.22
CA MET A 90 -6.15 -2.75 6.51
C MET A 90 -7.11 -1.55 6.60
N ASP A 91 -6.71 -0.47 7.28
CA ASP A 91 -7.56 0.73 7.40
C ASP A 91 -7.88 1.32 6.04
N GLY A 92 -6.88 1.37 5.15
CA GLY A 92 -7.06 1.86 3.79
C GLY A 92 -8.02 0.99 2.98
N MET A 93 -7.97 -0.34 3.16
CA MET A 93 -8.89 -1.26 2.50
C MET A 93 -10.31 -1.15 3.06
N MET A 94 -10.48 -1.03 4.38
CA MET A 94 -11.79 -0.82 5.02
C MET A 94 -12.45 0.46 4.50
N LEU A 95 -11.68 1.55 4.49
CA LEU A 95 -12.18 2.83 4.00
C LEU A 95 -12.54 2.73 2.52
N ALA A 96 -11.66 2.16 1.69
CA ALA A 96 -11.91 2.01 0.26
C ALA A 96 -13.20 1.21 -0.02
N ASP A 97 -13.42 0.08 0.66
CA ASP A 97 -14.64 -0.72 0.50
C ASP A 97 -15.89 0.12 0.75
N LYS A 98 -15.93 0.85 1.88
CA LYS A 98 -17.11 1.65 2.24
C LYS A 98 -17.29 2.89 1.37
N LEU A 99 -16.20 3.47 0.89
CA LEU A 99 -16.28 4.59 -0.06
C LEU A 99 -16.78 4.13 -1.44
N ILE A 100 -16.38 2.95 -1.90
CA ILE A 100 -16.91 2.39 -3.14
C ILE A 100 -18.41 2.10 -3.00
N ASP A 101 -18.85 1.55 -1.87
CA ASP A 101 -20.28 1.35 -1.60
C ASP A 101 -21.06 2.64 -1.65
N ARG A 102 -20.52 3.73 -1.10
CA ARG A 102 -21.22 5.01 -0.99
C ARG A 102 -21.16 5.86 -2.26
N PHE A 103 -20.02 5.89 -2.93
CA PHE A 103 -19.72 6.84 -4.02
C PHE A 103 -19.53 6.16 -5.39
N GLY A 104 -19.48 4.82 -5.43
CA GLY A 104 -19.27 4.05 -6.65
C GLY A 104 -17.81 3.92 -7.08
N ASP A 105 -16.91 4.74 -6.58
CA ASP A 105 -15.47 4.70 -6.85
C ASP A 105 -14.67 5.26 -5.67
N ALA A 106 -13.46 4.77 -5.52
CA ALA A 106 -12.49 5.31 -4.57
C ALA A 106 -11.07 5.17 -5.12
N ARG A 107 -10.20 6.11 -4.76
CA ARG A 107 -8.77 6.03 -5.05
C ARG A 107 -8.00 6.23 -3.76
N VAL A 108 -7.00 5.43 -3.53
CA VAL A 108 -6.18 5.45 -2.32
C VAL A 108 -4.74 5.78 -2.66
N VAL A 109 -4.21 6.77 -1.99
CA VAL A 109 -2.81 7.17 -2.13
C VAL A 109 -1.94 6.18 -1.36
N VAL A 110 -1.02 5.52 -2.04
CA VAL A 110 -0.20 4.45 -1.47
C VAL A 110 1.28 4.60 -1.78
N ASN A 111 2.11 3.98 -0.95
CA ASN A 111 3.52 3.84 -1.29
C ASN A 111 3.72 2.75 -2.37
N ASP A 112 4.88 2.79 -3.03
CA ASP A 112 5.21 1.82 -4.09
C ASP A 112 5.18 0.35 -3.65
N LEU A 113 5.28 0.05 -2.34
CA LEU A 113 5.28 -1.32 -1.85
C LEU A 113 3.92 -1.98 -2.09
N LEU A 114 2.84 -1.22 -1.90
CA LEU A 114 1.48 -1.71 -2.07
C LEU A 114 1.11 -1.92 -3.54
N MET A 115 1.85 -1.33 -4.47
CA MET A 115 1.67 -1.57 -5.91
C MET A 115 1.92 -3.02 -6.34
N HIS A 116 2.53 -3.83 -5.48
CA HIS A 116 2.72 -5.28 -5.72
C HIS A 116 1.46 -6.11 -5.41
N LEU A 117 0.44 -5.50 -4.80
CA LEU A 117 -0.88 -6.10 -4.61
C LEU A 117 -1.71 -5.90 -5.89
N GLU A 118 -1.49 -6.73 -6.87
CA GLU A 118 -2.10 -6.64 -8.21
C GLU A 118 -3.63 -6.46 -8.19
N PRO A 119 -4.42 -7.22 -7.39
CA PRO A 119 -5.87 -7.07 -7.37
C PRO A 119 -6.34 -5.68 -6.93
N LEU A 120 -5.55 -4.98 -6.12
CA LEU A 120 -5.89 -3.65 -5.61
C LEU A 120 -5.30 -2.50 -6.45
N ARG A 121 -4.46 -2.83 -7.43
CA ARG A 121 -3.80 -1.84 -8.27
C ARG A 121 -4.73 -0.83 -8.95
N PRO A 122 -5.94 -1.20 -9.38
CA PRO A 122 -6.89 -0.22 -9.93
C PRO A 122 -7.34 0.87 -8.95
N LEU A 123 -7.25 0.62 -7.64
CA LEU A 123 -7.59 1.60 -6.60
C LEU A 123 -6.41 2.48 -6.19
N TRP A 124 -5.17 2.09 -6.52
CA TRP A 124 -3.97 2.70 -6.00
C TRP A 124 -3.50 3.91 -6.81
N ILE A 125 -3.15 4.98 -6.12
CA ILE A 125 -2.39 6.12 -6.66
C ILE A 125 -1.00 6.06 -6.01
N PRO A 126 0.07 5.70 -6.75
CA PRO A 126 1.41 5.63 -6.18
C PRO A 126 1.96 7.02 -5.89
N VAL A 127 2.54 7.21 -4.71
CA VAL A 127 3.31 8.40 -4.37
C VAL A 127 4.79 8.08 -4.55
N ASN A 128 5.39 8.60 -5.60
CA ASN A 128 6.83 8.56 -5.77
C ASN A 128 7.46 9.54 -4.78
N LYS A 129 8.31 9.06 -3.88
CA LYS A 129 9.18 9.97 -3.12
C LYS A 129 10.07 10.70 -4.13
N PRO A 130 10.09 12.04 -4.14
CA PRO A 130 11.02 12.75 -4.98
C PRO A 130 12.44 12.28 -4.62
N THR A 131 13.18 11.80 -5.61
CA THR A 131 14.61 11.55 -5.45
C THR A 131 15.24 12.88 -5.05
N PRO A 132 16.00 12.98 -3.95
CA PRO A 132 16.65 14.23 -3.61
C PRO A 132 17.50 14.66 -4.81
N ALA A 133 17.16 15.81 -5.36
CA ALA A 133 17.92 16.41 -6.45
C ALA A 133 19.37 16.50 -5.97
N SER A 134 20.28 15.87 -6.71
CA SER A 134 21.71 16.05 -6.50
C SER A 134 21.97 17.55 -6.55
N SER A 135 22.36 18.14 -5.41
CA SER A 135 22.74 19.54 -5.36
C SER A 135 23.98 19.69 -6.23
N THR A 136 23.80 20.12 -7.46
CA THR A 136 24.87 20.62 -8.30
C THR A 136 25.37 21.88 -7.62
N ARG A 137 26.45 21.76 -6.86
CA ARG A 137 27.23 22.91 -6.43
C ARG A 137 27.72 23.62 -7.71
N SER A 138 27.07 24.69 -8.04
CA SER A 138 27.64 25.67 -8.95
C SER A 138 28.83 26.30 -8.25
N SER A 139 30.02 25.83 -8.55
CA SER A 139 31.27 26.53 -8.24
C SER A 139 31.31 27.76 -9.12
N SER A 140 30.89 28.89 -8.60
CA SER A 140 31.20 30.20 -9.21
C SER A 140 32.70 30.41 -9.06
N ALA A 141 33.45 30.17 -10.16
CA ALA A 141 34.81 30.61 -10.30
C ALA A 141 34.82 32.12 -10.37
N SER A 142 35.26 32.78 -9.31
CA SER A 142 35.64 34.16 -9.30
C SER A 142 36.95 34.29 -10.09
N GLY A 143 36.86 34.77 -11.34
CA GLY A 143 38.01 35.26 -12.07
C GLY A 143 38.29 36.69 -11.66
N ARG A 144 39.42 36.90 -11.00
CA ARG A 144 40.02 38.22 -10.88
C ARG A 144 40.85 38.52 -12.15
N SER A 145 40.67 39.64 -12.71
CA SER A 145 41.70 40.49 -13.33
C SER A 145 41.17 41.91 -13.45
#